data_dfae3de8f0a6c426779c96651c65bd02
#
_entry.id   dfae3de8f0a6c426779c96651c65bd02
#
_cell.length_a   1.000
_cell.length_b   1.000
_cell.length_c   1.000
_cell.angle_alpha   90.00
_cell.angle_beta   90.00
_cell.angle_gamma   90.00
#
_symmetry.space_group_name_H-M   'P 1'
#
loop_
_entity.id
_entity.type
_entity.pdbx_description
1 polymer ?
#
loop_
_entity_poly.entity_id
_entity_poly.type
_entity_poly.pdbx_seq_one_letter_code
_entity_poly.pdbx_strand_id
1 'polypeptide(L)'
;MIGRKRVVRKVESITLDGTVVDLPPSWCFTISCQHHGEIRFDFDPWCRRDRDDLVMHVRDAVWSLRHELVGITLQGIFQQLATYFLPFLDDLEKSGCVVSRLSQIDEKVVRDFLAWLERRIAGGGRRTGQPLSLSAKKNAYSALKTVLTNRMKKTPESVSTQLRFPKSPFPNINRLVPKRASYSKGEQNRIIAACNQDLKRIHNERGEDSLSPAQVLAVHLIVLALATGRNFQGLLELRRDSLKPHPLKDREVLITEKRRGGSTQAASYRAQAADQGAEQEQILTIPTTVGNHFRWLAEFTRSLSDEARAEDRDVVFLWQVPHTGRHPRSTRQGRVNRFTQVDARNAIADFVARHELVDDRGERLLFSVARCRPTFGTNLYARTRDIRKVQLALGHASAETTARHYVSLPAVAERDHVFVGQAMVGWITSADETKATALAADGRIPLQNVHELLSGGYNTVVARCKNPFREGGEVCGKYMVCFRCPQMVVFEDDLWKMFSFYNKLLAERNKIAPHHWVKTYGWVIKTIDNDIATQFPADLVEAAKSKARLTPHPAWAVSGAAL
;
A
#
# COMPACT_ATOMS: atom_id res chain seq x y z
N MET A 1 16.58 0.53 18.38
CA MET A 1 15.95 1.61 17.59
C MET A 1 17.07 2.49 17.05
N ILE A 2 17.47 2.27 15.79
CA ILE A 2 18.49 3.09 15.13
C ILE A 2 17.73 4.30 14.56
N GLY A 3 17.95 5.47 15.19
CA GLY A 3 17.36 6.73 14.76
C GLY A 3 17.86 7.10 13.36
N ARG A 4 16.93 7.33 12.42
CA ARG A 4 17.25 7.88 11.10
C ARG A 4 17.94 9.24 11.28
N LYS A 5 19.20 9.35 10.89
CA LYS A 5 19.89 10.64 10.76
C LYS A 5 19.13 11.49 9.74
N ARG A 6 18.51 12.59 10.18
CA ARG A 6 17.98 13.61 9.27
C ARG A 6 19.15 14.29 8.57
N VAL A 7 19.09 14.34 7.24
CA VAL A 7 20.02 15.14 6.45
C VAL A 7 19.67 16.61 6.70
N VAL A 8 20.50 17.28 7.47
CA VAL A 8 20.41 18.72 7.69
C VAL A 8 20.97 19.39 6.44
N ARG A 9 20.15 20.11 5.68
CA ARG A 9 20.61 20.93 4.56
C ARG A 9 21.33 22.15 5.12
N LYS A 10 22.55 22.43 4.63
CA LYS A 10 23.28 23.68 4.92
C LYS A 10 22.47 24.89 4.39
N VAL A 11 22.38 25.90 5.19
CA VAL A 11 21.67 27.15 4.93
C VAL A 11 22.68 28.24 4.67
N GLU A 12 22.43 29.06 3.67
CA GLU A 12 23.07 30.38 3.57
C GLU A 12 22.33 31.31 4.53
N SER A 13 23.01 31.72 5.57
CA SER A 13 22.49 32.61 6.62
C SER A 13 23.13 33.98 6.48
N ILE A 14 22.29 35.02 6.62
CA ILE A 14 22.77 36.40 6.73
C ILE A 14 23.19 36.63 8.19
N THR A 15 24.43 36.98 8.42
CA THR A 15 24.97 37.33 9.73
C THR A 15 24.86 38.83 9.95
N LEU A 16 24.13 39.22 10.97
CA LEU A 16 24.20 40.56 11.58
C LEU A 16 24.84 40.38 12.94
N ASP A 17 25.98 41.02 13.15
CA ASP A 17 26.74 41.03 14.41
C ASP A 17 27.02 39.63 15.01
N GLY A 18 27.39 38.66 14.18
CA GLY A 18 27.74 37.30 14.62
C GLY A 18 26.54 36.42 14.99
N THR A 19 25.35 36.95 14.98
CA THR A 19 24.11 36.18 15.21
C THR A 19 23.42 35.87 13.89
N VAL A 20 23.14 34.59 13.65
CA VAL A 20 22.42 34.14 12.45
C VAL A 20 20.94 34.46 12.62
N VAL A 21 20.47 35.52 11.96
CA VAL A 21 19.06 35.91 11.98
C VAL A 21 18.37 35.30 10.75
N ASP A 22 17.56 34.28 10.97
CA ASP A 22 16.84 33.56 9.94
C ASP A 22 15.35 34.00 9.91
N LEU A 23 15.11 35.27 9.59
CA LEU A 23 13.78 35.83 9.49
C LEU A 23 13.24 35.77 8.05
N PRO A 24 11.92 35.57 7.86
CA PRO A 24 11.32 35.63 6.53
C PRO A 24 11.36 37.08 6.00
N PRO A 25 11.58 37.25 4.67
CA PRO A 25 11.77 38.57 4.08
C PRO A 25 10.51 39.45 4.10
N SER A 26 9.32 38.86 4.14
CA SER A 26 8.04 39.55 4.15
C SER A 26 6.88 38.66 4.58
N TRP A 27 5.64 39.15 4.58
CA TRP A 27 4.42 38.38 4.76
C TRP A 27 4.18 37.39 3.59
N CYS A 28 4.72 37.70 2.42
CA CYS A 28 4.69 36.81 1.26
C CYS A 28 6.11 36.45 0.86
N PHE A 29 6.39 35.17 0.75
CA PHE A 29 7.69 34.65 0.31
C PHE A 29 7.55 33.38 -0.53
N THR A 30 8.63 33.03 -1.25
CA THR A 30 8.73 31.79 -2.00
C THR A 30 9.81 30.88 -1.41
N ILE A 31 9.55 29.58 -1.47
CA ILE A 31 10.54 28.56 -1.12
C ILE A 31 10.81 27.74 -2.38
N SER A 32 12.04 27.73 -2.82
CA SER A 32 12.48 26.91 -3.95
C SER A 32 12.46 25.43 -3.57
N CYS A 33 11.80 24.63 -4.39
CA CYS A 33 11.72 23.18 -4.21
C CYS A 33 12.26 22.51 -5.48
N GLN A 34 13.32 21.74 -5.35
CA GLN A 34 14.02 21.06 -6.45
C GLN A 34 13.09 20.35 -7.45
N HIS A 35 11.93 19.88 -7.00
CA HIS A 35 11.02 19.06 -7.81
C HIS A 35 9.68 19.74 -8.12
N HIS A 36 9.36 20.84 -7.48
CA HIS A 36 8.07 21.51 -7.61
C HIS A 36 8.21 22.99 -8.00
N GLY A 37 9.45 23.43 -8.30
CA GLY A 37 9.75 24.82 -8.57
C GLY A 37 9.56 25.72 -7.35
N GLU A 38 9.18 26.95 -7.56
CA GLU A 38 8.93 27.91 -6.49
C GLU A 38 7.52 27.72 -5.91
N ILE A 39 7.45 27.63 -4.59
CA ILE A 39 6.20 27.50 -3.86
C ILE A 39 5.99 28.79 -3.08
N ARG A 40 4.93 29.52 -3.40
CA ARG A 40 4.56 30.79 -2.77
C ARG A 40 3.76 30.52 -1.49
N PHE A 41 4.10 31.28 -0.45
CA PHE A 41 3.40 31.35 0.83
C PHE A 41 2.98 32.79 1.03
N ASP A 42 1.68 33.02 1.18
CA ASP A 42 1.09 34.36 1.33
C ASP A 42 0.27 34.40 2.63
N PHE A 43 0.79 35.11 3.63
CA PHE A 43 0.18 35.24 4.95
C PHE A 43 -0.62 36.56 5.11
N ASP A 44 -0.51 37.52 4.17
CA ASP A 44 -1.25 38.80 4.23
C ASP A 44 -2.76 38.60 4.44
N PRO A 45 -3.43 37.68 3.73
CA PRO A 45 -4.85 37.44 3.93
C PRO A 45 -5.25 36.96 5.33
N TRP A 46 -4.27 36.48 6.12
CA TRP A 46 -4.48 35.95 7.47
C TRP A 46 -4.38 37.04 8.54
N CYS A 47 -3.70 38.17 8.23
CA CYS A 47 -3.55 39.33 9.09
C CYS A 47 -4.87 40.11 9.17
N ARG A 48 -5.84 39.57 9.91
CA ARG A 48 -7.17 40.15 10.12
C ARG A 48 -7.57 39.96 11.57
N ARG A 49 -8.44 40.83 12.07
CA ARG A 49 -9.03 40.66 13.39
C ARG A 49 -7.99 40.66 14.52
N ASP A 50 -7.02 41.55 14.46
CA ASP A 50 -5.94 41.72 15.45
C ASP A 50 -5.10 40.46 15.71
N ARG A 51 -4.94 39.58 14.69
CA ARG A 51 -4.18 38.33 14.77
C ARG A 51 -2.76 38.42 14.23
N ASP A 52 -2.24 39.61 14.00
CA ASP A 52 -0.93 39.81 13.36
C ASP A 52 0.20 39.13 14.15
N ASP A 53 0.16 39.19 15.48
CA ASP A 53 1.14 38.48 16.33
C ASP A 53 1.11 36.97 16.11
N LEU A 54 -0.07 36.35 16.13
CA LEU A 54 -0.24 34.94 15.89
C LEU A 54 0.23 34.54 14.48
N VAL A 55 -0.18 35.30 13.47
CA VAL A 55 0.16 35.02 12.05
C VAL A 55 1.66 35.17 11.82
N MET A 56 2.30 36.19 12.44
CA MET A 56 3.75 36.36 12.40
C MET A 56 4.48 35.13 12.90
N HIS A 57 4.11 34.60 14.06
CA HIS A 57 4.73 33.40 14.61
C HIS A 57 4.49 32.15 13.76
N VAL A 58 3.32 32.03 13.12
CA VAL A 58 3.03 30.92 12.19
C VAL A 58 3.89 31.04 10.91
N ARG A 59 4.00 32.25 10.35
CA ARG A 59 4.86 32.57 9.21
C ARG A 59 6.32 32.19 9.50
N ASP A 60 6.84 32.64 10.63
CA ASP A 60 8.21 32.39 11.05
C ASP A 60 8.48 30.89 11.31
N ALA A 61 7.47 30.16 11.79
CA ALA A 61 7.57 28.72 11.92
C ALA A 61 7.68 28.04 10.54
N VAL A 62 6.84 28.43 9.57
CA VAL A 62 6.90 27.86 8.21
C VAL A 62 8.23 28.18 7.56
N TRP A 63 8.72 29.41 7.71
CA TRP A 63 10.04 29.81 7.21
C TRP A 63 11.17 29.01 7.86
N SER A 64 11.22 28.91 9.17
CA SER A 64 12.22 28.15 9.92
C SER A 64 12.22 26.66 9.55
N LEU A 65 11.04 26.07 9.35
CA LEU A 65 10.89 24.65 8.99
C LEU A 65 11.37 24.31 7.57
N ARG A 66 11.67 25.30 6.70
CA ARG A 66 12.20 25.04 5.35
C ARG A 66 13.54 24.31 5.34
N HIS A 67 14.27 24.37 6.44
CA HIS A 67 15.53 23.64 6.61
C HIS A 67 15.34 22.17 7.00
N GLU A 68 14.18 21.83 7.55
CA GLU A 68 13.86 20.47 8.01
C GLU A 68 12.90 19.75 7.07
N LEU A 69 12.02 20.48 6.37
CA LEU A 69 10.95 19.95 5.57
C LEU A 69 11.06 20.42 4.12
N VAL A 70 10.63 19.56 3.18
CA VAL A 70 10.54 19.95 1.77
C VAL A 70 9.36 20.89 1.53
N GLY A 71 9.51 21.80 0.54
CA GLY A 71 8.52 22.87 0.26
C GLY A 71 7.09 22.36 0.10
N ILE A 72 6.86 21.23 -0.57
CA ILE A 72 5.52 20.66 -0.72
C ILE A 72 4.89 20.20 0.62
N THR A 73 5.71 19.78 1.58
CA THR A 73 5.22 19.45 2.93
C THR A 73 4.83 20.71 3.68
N LEU A 74 5.62 21.78 3.53
CA LEU A 74 5.30 23.09 4.10
C LEU A 74 4.02 23.66 3.50
N GLN A 75 3.85 23.55 2.17
CA GLN A 75 2.61 23.93 1.50
C GLN A 75 1.41 23.17 2.06
N GLY A 76 1.58 21.86 2.31
CA GLY A 76 0.54 21.07 2.97
C GLY A 76 0.21 21.59 4.37
N ILE A 77 1.20 21.95 5.19
CA ILE A 77 1.01 22.53 6.53
C ILE A 77 0.27 23.86 6.41
N PHE A 78 0.73 24.76 5.53
CA PHE A 78 0.09 26.03 5.27
C PHE A 78 -1.39 25.88 4.89
N GLN A 79 -1.68 25.00 3.93
CA GLN A 79 -3.05 24.72 3.50
C GLN A 79 -3.92 24.13 4.62
N GLN A 80 -3.39 23.24 5.45
CA GLN A 80 -4.13 22.68 6.59
C GLN A 80 -4.48 23.77 7.63
N LEU A 81 -3.56 24.68 7.89
CA LEU A 81 -3.81 25.80 8.80
C LEU A 81 -4.85 26.77 8.22
N ALA A 82 -4.73 27.13 6.93
CA ALA A 82 -5.68 27.98 6.23
C ALA A 82 -7.11 27.40 6.20
N THR A 83 -7.20 26.08 5.97
CA THR A 83 -8.49 25.40 5.80
C THR A 83 -9.19 25.08 7.12
N TYR A 84 -8.44 24.82 8.17
CA TYR A 84 -9.02 24.31 9.42
C TYR A 84 -8.71 25.17 10.64
N PHE A 85 -7.48 25.61 10.83
CA PHE A 85 -7.12 26.33 12.06
C PHE A 85 -7.66 27.76 12.07
N LEU A 86 -7.52 28.50 10.98
CA LEU A 86 -8.06 29.87 10.91
C LEU A 86 -9.60 29.91 11.02
N PRO A 87 -10.37 29.07 10.29
CA PRO A 87 -11.82 29.01 10.49
C PRO A 87 -12.23 28.57 11.90
N PHE A 88 -11.44 27.71 12.57
CA PHE A 88 -11.67 27.40 13.97
C PHE A 88 -11.53 28.63 14.87
N LEU A 89 -10.48 29.43 14.66
CA LEU A 89 -10.29 30.69 15.41
C LEU A 89 -11.43 31.70 15.16
N ASP A 90 -11.94 31.73 13.93
CA ASP A 90 -13.10 32.59 13.59
C ASP A 90 -14.38 32.13 14.30
N ASP A 91 -14.59 30.82 14.41
CA ASP A 91 -15.74 30.27 15.12
C ASP A 91 -15.59 30.40 16.64
N LEU A 92 -14.36 30.34 17.15
CA LEU A 92 -14.06 30.55 18.58
C LEU A 92 -14.33 32.01 18.99
N GLU A 93 -13.95 32.98 18.13
CA GLU A 93 -14.23 34.42 18.32
C GLU A 93 -15.73 34.68 18.35
N LYS A 94 -16.52 34.06 17.46
CA LYS A 94 -18.00 34.18 17.48
C LYS A 94 -18.60 33.66 18.78
N SER A 95 -17.94 32.71 19.45
CA SER A 95 -18.36 32.20 20.77
C SER A 95 -17.87 33.06 21.95
N GLY A 96 -17.25 34.21 21.69
CA GLY A 96 -16.77 35.17 22.69
C GLY A 96 -15.33 34.89 23.19
N CYS A 97 -14.61 33.96 22.58
CA CYS A 97 -13.22 33.69 22.95
C CYS A 97 -12.27 34.15 21.85
N VAL A 98 -11.55 35.23 22.07
CA VAL A 98 -10.60 35.81 21.09
C VAL A 98 -9.20 35.28 21.32
N VAL A 99 -8.62 34.66 20.30
CA VAL A 99 -7.22 34.21 20.28
C VAL A 99 -6.46 35.01 19.21
N SER A 100 -5.73 36.02 19.64
CA SER A 100 -4.95 36.91 18.77
C SER A 100 -3.44 36.73 18.88
N ARG A 101 -2.96 36.13 19.95
CA ARG A 101 -1.53 35.88 20.23
C ARG A 101 -1.20 34.41 20.38
N LEU A 102 0.02 34.04 20.02
CA LEU A 102 0.50 32.66 20.16
C LEU A 102 0.49 32.21 21.63
N SER A 103 0.79 33.09 22.57
CA SER A 103 0.80 32.83 24.02
C SER A 103 -0.58 32.46 24.60
N GLN A 104 -1.67 32.76 23.87
CA GLN A 104 -3.05 32.40 24.28
C GLN A 104 -3.43 30.96 23.87
N ILE A 105 -2.60 30.28 23.06
CA ILE A 105 -2.84 28.90 22.66
C ILE A 105 -2.33 27.97 23.77
N ASP A 106 -3.20 27.53 24.62
CA ASP A 106 -2.97 26.59 25.71
C ASP A 106 -3.48 25.18 25.36
N GLU A 107 -3.47 24.27 26.36
CA GLU A 107 -4.02 22.91 26.21
C GLU A 107 -5.52 22.93 25.88
N LYS A 108 -6.28 23.89 26.45
CA LYS A 108 -7.72 24.00 26.22
C LYS A 108 -8.02 24.32 24.77
N VAL A 109 -7.35 25.33 24.20
CA VAL A 109 -7.51 25.72 22.77
C VAL A 109 -7.17 24.54 21.86
N VAL A 110 -6.14 23.75 22.17
CA VAL A 110 -5.79 22.54 21.39
C VAL A 110 -6.89 21.48 21.49
N ARG A 111 -7.48 21.27 22.64
CA ARG A 111 -8.60 20.32 22.83
C ARG A 111 -9.88 20.80 22.13
N ASP A 112 -10.17 22.10 22.21
CA ASP A 112 -11.31 22.72 21.52
C ASP A 112 -11.18 22.60 20.00
N PHE A 113 -9.95 22.76 19.46
CA PHE A 113 -9.66 22.50 18.04
C PHE A 113 -9.93 21.05 17.64
N LEU A 114 -9.52 20.08 18.44
CA LEU A 114 -9.81 18.67 18.18
C LEU A 114 -11.33 18.41 18.20
N ALA A 115 -12.05 18.94 19.18
CA ALA A 115 -13.51 18.81 19.28
C ALA A 115 -14.23 19.51 18.09
N TRP A 116 -13.70 20.64 17.63
CA TRP A 116 -14.21 21.32 16.43
C TRP A 116 -14.01 20.48 15.17
N LEU A 117 -12.83 19.84 15.00
CA LEU A 117 -12.55 18.95 13.88
C LEU A 117 -13.49 17.73 13.84
N GLU A 118 -13.93 17.23 15.02
CA GLU A 118 -14.88 16.12 15.08
C GLU A 118 -16.24 16.47 14.45
N ARG A 119 -16.69 17.70 14.62
CA ARG A 119 -18.00 18.20 14.14
C ARG A 119 -17.94 18.76 12.71
N ARG A 120 -16.73 18.96 12.17
CA ARG A 120 -16.56 19.62 10.86
C ARG A 120 -16.94 18.71 9.71
N ILE A 121 -17.63 19.31 8.74
CA ILE A 121 -18.04 18.68 7.48
C ILE A 121 -17.06 19.07 6.37
N ALA A 122 -16.79 18.14 5.45
CA ALA A 122 -15.93 18.38 4.30
C ALA A 122 -16.59 19.35 3.32
N GLY A 123 -15.92 20.48 3.04
CA GLY A 123 -16.42 21.52 2.13
C GLY A 123 -16.13 21.28 0.65
N GLY A 124 -15.46 20.17 0.28
CA GLY A 124 -15.10 19.89 -1.12
C GLY A 124 -14.62 18.48 -1.39
N GLY A 125 -14.52 18.15 -2.70
CA GLY A 125 -14.08 16.84 -3.18
C GLY A 125 -15.18 15.77 -3.10
N ARG A 126 -14.79 14.50 -3.20
CA ARG A 126 -15.71 13.35 -3.19
C ARG A 126 -16.51 13.17 -1.89
N ARG A 127 -16.11 13.83 -0.82
CA ARG A 127 -16.73 13.72 0.51
C ARG A 127 -17.47 15.00 0.93
N THR A 128 -17.76 15.89 0.00
CA THR A 128 -18.54 17.10 0.27
C THR A 128 -19.82 16.75 1.03
N GLY A 129 -20.11 17.47 2.12
CA GLY A 129 -21.28 17.23 2.95
C GLY A 129 -21.15 16.07 3.96
N GLN A 130 -20.04 15.33 3.96
CA GLN A 130 -19.79 14.26 4.92
C GLN A 130 -18.84 14.70 6.05
N PRO A 131 -18.85 14.05 7.23
CA PRO A 131 -17.87 14.31 8.28
C PRO A 131 -16.44 14.17 7.77
N LEU A 132 -15.52 14.98 8.31
CA LEU A 132 -14.10 14.89 7.96
C LEU A 132 -13.56 13.47 8.20
N SER A 133 -12.75 12.98 7.26
CA SER A 133 -12.06 11.70 7.45
C SER A 133 -11.07 11.80 8.62
N LEU A 134 -10.84 10.67 9.29
CA LEU A 134 -9.86 10.57 10.38
C LEU A 134 -8.46 11.04 9.95
N SER A 135 -8.08 10.77 8.68
CA SER A 135 -6.82 11.26 8.10
C SER A 135 -6.78 12.78 7.95
N ALA A 136 -7.89 13.41 7.54
CA ALA A 136 -7.96 14.87 7.42
C ALA A 136 -7.84 15.53 8.80
N LYS A 137 -8.58 15.06 9.81
CA LYS A 137 -8.48 15.53 11.19
C LYS A 137 -7.06 15.40 11.74
N LYS A 138 -6.41 14.24 11.54
CA LYS A 138 -5.01 14.04 11.95
C LYS A 138 -4.06 15.00 11.23
N ASN A 139 -4.23 15.23 9.93
CA ASN A 139 -3.35 16.11 9.16
C ASN A 139 -3.49 17.56 9.65
N ALA A 140 -4.71 18.05 9.88
CA ALA A 140 -4.97 19.37 10.43
C ALA A 140 -4.32 19.55 11.82
N TYR A 141 -4.55 18.61 12.72
CA TYR A 141 -3.92 18.62 14.05
C TYR A 141 -2.39 18.55 13.97
N SER A 142 -1.85 17.69 13.09
CA SER A 142 -0.39 17.55 12.96
C SER A 142 0.26 18.81 12.40
N ALA A 143 -0.40 19.52 11.50
CA ALA A 143 0.07 20.81 10.98
C ALA A 143 0.19 21.84 12.11
N LEU A 144 -0.87 22.03 12.90
CA LEU A 144 -0.85 22.91 14.07
C LEU A 144 0.24 22.51 15.06
N LYS A 145 0.28 21.23 15.46
CA LYS A 145 1.31 20.72 16.38
C LYS A 145 2.72 20.97 15.88
N THR A 146 2.99 20.80 14.57
CA THR A 146 4.31 21.02 13.99
C THR A 146 4.75 22.47 14.15
N VAL A 147 3.86 23.42 13.86
CA VAL A 147 4.14 24.86 13.99
C VAL A 147 4.34 25.25 15.45
N LEU A 148 3.45 24.87 16.34
CA LEU A 148 3.57 25.16 17.76
C LEU A 148 4.85 24.55 18.38
N THR A 149 5.18 23.30 18.02
CA THR A 149 6.41 22.66 18.48
C THR A 149 7.67 23.38 17.97
N ASN A 150 7.63 23.91 16.74
CA ASN A 150 8.74 24.71 16.23
C ASN A 150 8.91 25.99 17.06
N ARG A 151 7.83 26.70 17.37
CA ARG A 151 7.89 27.92 18.21
C ARG A 151 8.33 27.63 19.64
N MET A 152 7.81 26.56 20.26
CA MET A 152 8.29 26.12 21.59
C MET A 152 9.81 25.89 21.64
N LYS A 153 10.43 25.53 20.52
CA LYS A 153 11.88 25.30 20.43
C LYS A 153 12.66 26.57 20.09
N LYS A 154 12.12 27.44 19.27
CA LYS A 154 12.82 28.61 18.72
C LYS A 154 12.57 29.90 19.51
N THR A 155 11.35 30.08 19.98
CA THR A 155 10.88 31.27 20.72
C THR A 155 9.96 30.82 21.86
N PRO A 156 10.50 30.12 22.88
CA PRO A 156 9.69 29.56 23.97
C PRO A 156 8.91 30.61 24.74
N GLU A 157 9.43 31.84 24.83
CA GLU A 157 8.81 33.00 25.49
C GLU A 157 7.52 33.46 24.82
N SER A 158 7.34 33.19 23.51
CA SER A 158 6.14 33.56 22.76
C SER A 158 5.00 32.55 22.93
N VAL A 159 5.26 31.38 23.53
CA VAL A 159 4.32 30.27 23.63
C VAL A 159 3.79 30.15 25.06
N SER A 160 2.50 29.80 25.20
CA SER A 160 1.92 29.54 26.52
C SER A 160 2.69 28.46 27.30
N THR A 161 2.99 28.74 28.57
CA THR A 161 3.59 27.76 29.49
C THR A 161 2.63 26.59 29.79
N GLN A 162 1.32 26.79 29.55
CA GLN A 162 0.27 25.80 29.72
C GLN A 162 -0.01 25.00 28.45
N LEU A 163 0.72 25.25 27.36
CA LEU A 163 0.55 24.49 26.11
C LEU A 163 0.96 23.03 26.32
N ARG A 164 0.01 22.14 26.18
CA ARG A 164 0.19 20.69 26.21
C ARG A 164 -0.52 20.05 25.02
N PHE A 165 0.02 18.95 24.53
CA PHE A 165 -0.59 18.18 23.45
C PHE A 165 -1.12 16.85 23.99
N PRO A 166 -2.36 16.45 23.63
CA PRO A 166 -2.86 15.12 23.96
C PRO A 166 -1.89 14.03 23.46
N LYS A 167 -1.64 13.01 24.30
CA LYS A 167 -0.67 11.94 24.00
C LYS A 167 -1.02 11.15 22.75
N SER A 168 -2.29 10.86 22.51
CA SER A 168 -2.73 10.07 21.35
C SER A 168 -4.16 10.45 20.93
N PRO A 169 -4.37 11.64 20.32
CA PRO A 169 -5.71 12.11 19.95
C PRO A 169 -6.37 11.25 18.87
N PHE A 170 -5.58 10.47 18.13
CA PHE A 170 -6.06 9.57 17.07
C PHE A 170 -5.56 8.14 17.32
N PRO A 171 -6.09 7.44 18.35
CA PRO A 171 -5.64 6.09 18.66
C PRO A 171 -5.99 5.14 17.50
N ASN A 172 -5.11 4.18 17.24
CA ASN A 172 -5.31 3.15 16.21
C ASN A 172 -5.55 3.65 14.77
N ILE A 173 -5.24 4.92 14.44
CA ILE A 173 -5.48 5.49 13.11
C ILE A 173 -4.92 4.63 11.98
N ASN A 174 -3.75 4.02 12.17
CA ASN A 174 -3.14 3.14 11.18
C ASN A 174 -3.93 1.84 10.91
N ARG A 175 -4.85 1.48 11.81
CA ARG A 175 -5.77 0.33 11.66
C ARG A 175 -7.12 0.76 11.11
N LEU A 176 -7.59 1.96 11.50
CA LEU A 176 -8.91 2.50 11.15
C LEU A 176 -8.94 3.12 9.74
N VAL A 177 -7.81 3.68 9.27
CA VAL A 177 -7.75 4.22 7.91
C VAL A 177 -7.71 3.06 6.91
N PRO A 178 -8.67 3.01 5.97
CA PRO A 178 -8.70 1.99 4.94
C PRO A 178 -7.40 1.94 4.16
N LYS A 179 -6.85 0.75 3.99
CA LYS A 179 -5.68 0.53 3.15
C LYS A 179 -6.11 0.56 1.68
N ARG A 180 -5.19 0.93 0.80
CA ARG A 180 -5.42 0.76 -0.64
C ARG A 180 -5.51 -0.73 -0.95
N ALA A 181 -6.69 -1.17 -1.38
CA ALA A 181 -6.90 -2.54 -1.80
C ALA A 181 -6.09 -2.85 -3.08
N SER A 182 -5.55 -4.06 -3.17
CA SER A 182 -5.05 -4.60 -4.43
C SER A 182 -6.19 -4.76 -5.44
N TYR A 183 -5.87 -4.80 -6.72
CA TYR A 183 -6.84 -5.25 -7.72
C TYR A 183 -7.13 -6.73 -7.51
N SER A 184 -8.40 -7.12 -7.66
CA SER A 184 -8.79 -8.52 -7.71
C SER A 184 -8.19 -9.23 -8.93
N LYS A 185 -8.24 -10.55 -8.98
CA LYS A 185 -7.75 -11.28 -10.16
C LYS A 185 -8.58 -10.99 -11.41
N GLY A 186 -9.90 -10.82 -11.24
CA GLY A 186 -10.82 -10.44 -12.33
C GLY A 186 -10.49 -9.04 -12.86
N GLU A 187 -10.37 -8.04 -11.98
CA GLU A 187 -9.95 -6.68 -12.34
C GLU A 187 -8.59 -6.68 -13.06
N GLN A 188 -7.58 -7.43 -12.54
CA GLN A 188 -6.26 -7.54 -13.16
C GLN A 188 -6.33 -8.10 -14.58
N ASN A 189 -7.10 -9.18 -14.79
CA ASN A 189 -7.23 -9.80 -16.10
C ASN A 189 -7.87 -8.83 -17.12
N ARG A 190 -8.91 -8.09 -16.72
CA ARG A 190 -9.55 -7.06 -17.57
C ARG A 190 -8.57 -5.94 -17.93
N ILE A 191 -7.80 -5.43 -16.95
CA ILE A 191 -6.78 -4.39 -17.18
C ILE A 191 -5.70 -4.90 -18.12
N ILE A 192 -5.18 -6.11 -17.92
CA ILE A 192 -4.12 -6.69 -18.75
C ILE A 192 -4.62 -6.93 -20.18
N ALA A 193 -5.85 -7.43 -20.34
CA ALA A 193 -6.45 -7.63 -21.67
C ALA A 193 -6.58 -6.30 -22.44
N ALA A 194 -7.05 -5.24 -21.76
CA ALA A 194 -7.13 -3.89 -22.34
C ALA A 194 -5.75 -3.33 -22.71
N CYS A 195 -4.75 -3.49 -21.81
CA CYS A 195 -3.38 -3.08 -22.13
C CYS A 195 -2.83 -3.83 -23.36
N ASN A 196 -3.06 -5.14 -23.46
CA ASN A 196 -2.60 -5.95 -24.59
C ASN A 196 -3.29 -5.53 -25.90
N GLN A 197 -4.57 -5.17 -25.84
CA GLN A 197 -5.28 -4.65 -27.00
C GLN A 197 -4.68 -3.32 -27.48
N ASP A 198 -4.43 -2.39 -26.58
CA ASP A 198 -3.79 -1.11 -26.93
C ASP A 198 -2.34 -1.29 -27.40
N LEU A 199 -1.57 -2.18 -26.78
CA LEU A 199 -0.21 -2.49 -27.23
C LEU A 199 -0.19 -3.05 -28.67
N LYS A 200 -1.15 -3.91 -29.01
CA LYS A 200 -1.30 -4.38 -30.40
C LYS A 200 -1.57 -3.22 -31.35
N ARG A 201 -2.43 -2.27 -30.99
CA ARG A 201 -2.69 -1.06 -31.77
C ARG A 201 -1.43 -0.20 -31.93
N ILE A 202 -0.71 0.06 -30.84
CA ILE A 202 0.52 0.85 -30.86
C ILE A 202 1.58 0.27 -31.80
N HIS A 203 1.68 -1.06 -31.87
CA HIS A 203 2.76 -1.73 -32.63
C HIS A 203 2.35 -2.18 -34.03
N ASN A 204 1.07 -2.42 -34.30
CA ASN A 204 0.61 -3.02 -35.55
C ASN A 204 -0.16 -2.04 -36.46
N GLU A 205 -0.72 -0.95 -35.94
CA GLU A 205 -1.61 -0.08 -36.72
C GLU A 205 -0.90 1.23 -37.12
N ARG A 206 -0.78 1.43 -38.43
CA ARG A 206 -0.43 2.72 -39.05
C ARG A 206 -1.74 3.26 -39.65
N GLY A 207 -2.45 4.17 -38.96
CA GLY A 207 -3.66 4.74 -39.53
C GLY A 207 -4.43 5.69 -38.58
N GLU A 208 -5.62 6.12 -39.02
CA GLU A 208 -6.48 7.10 -38.34
C GLU A 208 -6.93 6.69 -36.94
N ASP A 209 -6.88 5.39 -36.60
CA ASP A 209 -7.22 4.83 -35.29
C ASP A 209 -6.03 4.80 -34.29
N SER A 210 -4.94 5.53 -34.58
CA SER A 210 -3.78 5.55 -33.71
C SER A 210 -4.06 6.23 -32.35
N LEU A 211 -3.51 5.65 -31.29
CA LEU A 211 -3.64 6.23 -29.94
C LEU A 211 -2.87 7.55 -29.85
N SER A 212 -3.45 8.53 -29.14
CA SER A 212 -2.73 9.78 -28.86
C SER A 212 -1.46 9.52 -28.02
N PRO A 213 -0.43 10.38 -28.09
CA PRO A 213 0.79 10.22 -27.29
C PRO A 213 0.53 10.06 -25.78
N ALA A 214 -0.47 10.76 -25.24
CA ALA A 214 -0.84 10.63 -23.83
C ALA A 214 -1.42 9.24 -23.50
N GLN A 215 -2.22 8.66 -24.41
CA GLN A 215 -2.78 7.32 -24.26
C GLN A 215 -1.67 6.26 -24.35
N VAL A 216 -0.75 6.41 -25.29
CA VAL A 216 0.42 5.53 -25.42
C VAL A 216 1.24 5.52 -24.13
N LEU A 217 1.60 6.71 -23.62
CA LEU A 217 2.34 6.83 -22.35
C LEU A 217 1.59 6.21 -21.18
N ALA A 218 0.26 6.36 -21.14
CA ALA A 218 -0.57 5.79 -20.07
C ALA A 218 -0.59 4.26 -20.09
N VAL A 219 -0.69 3.63 -21.25
CA VAL A 219 -0.65 2.15 -21.39
C VAL A 219 0.67 1.60 -20.87
N HIS A 220 1.80 2.12 -21.34
CA HIS A 220 3.11 1.69 -20.87
C HIS A 220 3.31 1.96 -19.36
N LEU A 221 2.81 3.08 -18.86
CA LEU A 221 2.83 3.39 -17.41
C LEU A 221 2.04 2.37 -16.59
N ILE A 222 0.86 1.95 -17.04
CA ILE A 222 0.04 0.93 -16.37
C ILE A 222 0.80 -0.40 -16.32
N VAL A 223 1.35 -0.82 -17.45
CA VAL A 223 2.12 -2.07 -17.55
C VAL A 223 3.34 -2.04 -16.63
N LEU A 224 4.15 -0.98 -16.70
CA LEU A 224 5.31 -0.81 -15.82
C LEU A 224 4.91 -0.78 -14.34
N ALA A 225 3.79 -0.13 -13.99
CA ALA A 225 3.31 -0.06 -12.61
C ALA A 225 2.89 -1.45 -12.08
N LEU A 226 2.18 -2.25 -12.89
CA LEU A 226 1.76 -3.61 -12.52
C LEU A 226 2.96 -4.56 -12.45
N ALA A 227 3.89 -4.47 -13.39
CA ALA A 227 5.06 -5.35 -13.47
C ALA A 227 6.12 -5.06 -12.41
N THR A 228 6.24 -3.81 -11.96
CA THR A 228 7.32 -3.39 -11.06
C THR A 228 6.88 -3.05 -9.64
N GLY A 229 5.62 -2.73 -9.44
CA GLY A 229 5.11 -2.23 -8.16
C GLY A 229 5.79 -0.92 -7.69
N ARG A 230 6.44 -0.18 -8.59
CA ARG A 230 7.11 1.08 -8.24
C ARG A 230 6.11 2.19 -7.92
N ASN A 231 6.56 3.19 -7.17
CA ASN A 231 5.73 4.35 -6.88
C ASN A 231 5.41 5.11 -8.17
N PHE A 232 4.18 5.59 -8.29
CA PHE A 232 3.69 6.34 -9.44
C PHE A 232 4.63 7.48 -9.86
N GLN A 233 5.04 8.32 -8.92
CA GLN A 233 5.95 9.41 -9.21
C GLN A 233 7.33 8.92 -9.67
N GLY A 234 7.86 7.84 -9.06
CA GLY A 234 9.14 7.28 -9.46
C GLY A 234 9.14 6.68 -10.86
N LEU A 235 7.98 6.20 -11.36
CA LEU A 235 7.84 5.77 -12.76
C LEU A 235 7.82 6.96 -13.73
N LEU A 236 7.06 8.01 -13.41
CA LEU A 236 7.01 9.23 -14.23
C LEU A 236 8.36 9.97 -14.31
N GLU A 237 9.25 9.72 -13.37
CA GLU A 237 10.58 10.31 -13.27
C GLU A 237 11.71 9.40 -13.76
N LEU A 238 11.37 8.30 -14.43
CA LEU A 238 12.38 7.46 -15.05
C LEU A 238 13.21 8.28 -16.03
N ARG A 239 14.52 8.18 -15.87
CA ARG A 239 15.51 8.82 -16.75
C ARG A 239 15.97 7.83 -17.81
N ARG A 240 16.46 8.31 -18.92
CA ARG A 240 16.94 7.46 -20.04
C ARG A 240 18.05 6.50 -19.62
N ASP A 241 18.80 6.83 -18.57
CA ASP A 241 19.85 6.01 -18.01
C ASP A 241 19.38 5.13 -16.81
N SER A 242 18.07 5.11 -16.50
CA SER A 242 17.51 4.35 -15.36
C SER A 242 17.58 2.84 -15.54
N LEU A 243 17.73 2.33 -16.77
CA LEU A 243 17.91 0.91 -17.03
C LEU A 243 19.40 0.62 -17.18
N LYS A 244 19.93 -0.27 -16.34
CA LYS A 244 21.34 -0.66 -16.31
C LYS A 244 21.48 -2.15 -16.54
N PRO A 245 22.60 -2.61 -17.15
CA PRO A 245 22.90 -4.04 -17.22
C PRO A 245 23.08 -4.61 -15.79
N HIS A 246 22.67 -5.85 -15.62
CA HIS A 246 22.91 -6.60 -14.39
C HIS A 246 24.15 -7.49 -14.55
N PRO A 247 24.92 -7.78 -13.50
CA PRO A 247 26.04 -8.72 -13.57
C PRO A 247 25.66 -10.11 -14.12
N LEU A 248 24.42 -10.54 -13.89
CA LEU A 248 23.88 -11.77 -14.51
C LEU A 248 23.37 -11.45 -15.92
N LYS A 249 23.78 -12.26 -16.91
CA LYS A 249 23.56 -11.99 -18.34
C LYS A 249 22.09 -11.93 -18.76
N ASP A 250 21.21 -12.61 -18.06
CA ASP A 250 19.76 -12.68 -18.36
C ASP A 250 18.92 -11.63 -17.61
N ARG A 251 19.59 -10.64 -17.02
CA ARG A 251 18.92 -9.66 -16.16
C ARG A 251 19.32 -8.22 -16.45
N GLU A 252 18.43 -7.33 -16.08
CA GLU A 252 18.59 -5.88 -16.11
C GLU A 252 18.13 -5.26 -14.79
N VAL A 253 18.68 -4.12 -14.46
CA VAL A 253 18.36 -3.39 -13.23
C VAL A 253 17.65 -2.09 -13.60
N LEU A 254 16.40 -1.95 -13.17
CA LEU A 254 15.67 -0.68 -13.25
C LEU A 254 15.88 0.11 -11.94
N ILE A 255 16.45 1.29 -12.08
CA ILE A 255 16.72 2.21 -10.99
C ILE A 255 15.62 3.28 -10.95
N THR A 256 14.99 3.45 -9.81
CA THR A 256 14.00 4.50 -9.58
C THR A 256 14.38 5.33 -8.37
N GLU A 257 14.22 6.63 -8.47
CA GLU A 257 14.46 7.53 -7.36
C GLU A 257 13.21 7.70 -6.50
N LYS A 258 13.41 7.70 -5.20
CA LYS A 258 12.34 7.99 -4.25
C LYS A 258 12.58 9.39 -3.70
N ARG A 259 11.81 10.37 -4.14
CA ARG A 259 11.92 11.76 -3.65
C ARG A 259 11.83 11.88 -2.13
N ARG A 260 10.95 11.13 -1.47
CA ARG A 260 10.88 11.08 -0.01
C ARG A 260 12.09 10.35 0.57
N GLY A 261 13.01 11.10 1.16
CA GLY A 261 14.19 10.58 1.84
C GLY A 261 15.38 10.34 0.94
N GLY A 262 15.37 10.83 -0.31
CA GLY A 262 16.52 10.81 -1.21
C GLY A 262 17.12 9.43 -1.45
N SER A 263 16.29 8.37 -1.48
CA SER A 263 16.79 7.00 -1.63
C SER A 263 16.53 6.46 -3.03
N THR A 264 17.55 5.86 -3.59
CA THR A 264 17.47 5.12 -4.86
C THR A 264 16.94 3.72 -4.60
N GLN A 265 16.05 3.24 -5.46
CA GLN A 265 15.52 1.87 -5.42
C GLN A 265 15.91 1.17 -6.72
N ALA A 266 16.69 0.10 -6.60
CA ALA A 266 17.04 -0.78 -7.71
C ALA A 266 16.22 -2.07 -7.65
N ALA A 267 15.82 -2.61 -8.79
CA ALA A 267 15.24 -3.94 -8.88
C ALA A 267 15.69 -4.63 -10.17
N SER A 268 15.98 -5.91 -10.04
CA SER A 268 16.41 -6.76 -11.14
C SER A 268 15.21 -7.42 -11.81
N TYR A 269 15.18 -7.37 -13.13
CA TYR A 269 14.18 -7.99 -14.00
C TYR A 269 14.86 -8.88 -15.03
N ARG A 270 14.14 -9.86 -15.59
CA ARG A 270 14.66 -10.64 -16.73
C ARG A 270 14.76 -9.77 -17.95
N ALA A 271 15.88 -9.87 -18.67
CA ALA A 271 16.14 -9.16 -19.91
C ALA A 271 15.33 -9.74 -21.08
N GLN A 272 15.09 -11.08 -21.05
CA GLN A 272 14.30 -11.80 -22.05
C GLN A 272 13.04 -12.37 -21.41
N ALA A 273 11.95 -12.50 -22.19
CA ALA A 273 10.80 -13.26 -21.77
C ALA A 273 11.22 -14.72 -21.54
N ALA A 274 10.71 -15.37 -20.49
CA ALA A 274 10.91 -16.81 -20.34
C ALA A 274 10.38 -17.50 -21.61
N ASP A 275 11.18 -18.39 -22.22
CA ASP A 275 10.77 -19.24 -23.35
C ASP A 275 9.43 -19.93 -23.00
N GLN A 276 8.36 -19.38 -23.49
CA GLN A 276 7.09 -20.06 -23.59
C GLN A 276 7.04 -20.61 -25.00
N GLY A 277 7.07 -21.93 -25.08
CA GLY A 277 7.28 -22.72 -26.28
C GLY A 277 6.72 -22.16 -27.59
N ALA A 278 7.27 -22.61 -28.68
CA ALA A 278 7.24 -22.23 -30.09
C ALA A 278 5.91 -21.79 -30.77
N GLU A 279 4.80 -21.62 -30.05
CA GLU A 279 3.53 -21.11 -30.60
C GLU A 279 3.37 -19.58 -30.56
N GLN A 280 4.37 -18.83 -30.05
CA GLN A 280 4.30 -17.36 -29.88
C GLN A 280 5.20 -16.55 -30.82
N GLU A 281 5.67 -17.11 -31.90
CA GLU A 281 6.54 -16.41 -32.88
C GLU A 281 5.89 -15.19 -33.57
N GLN A 282 4.57 -15.01 -33.48
CA GLN A 282 3.86 -13.88 -34.11
C GLN A 282 3.72 -12.64 -33.23
N ILE A 283 4.22 -12.64 -31.99
CA ILE A 283 4.08 -11.49 -31.05
C ILE A 283 5.42 -10.76 -30.82
N LEU A 284 6.40 -10.92 -31.68
CA LEU A 284 7.76 -10.38 -31.53
C LEU A 284 7.87 -8.84 -31.62
N THR A 285 6.79 -8.13 -31.99
CA THR A 285 6.79 -6.66 -32.06
C THR A 285 6.32 -5.97 -30.78
N ILE A 286 5.62 -6.68 -29.88
CA ILE A 286 5.07 -6.09 -28.65
C ILE A 286 6.07 -6.28 -27.51
N PRO A 287 6.44 -5.20 -26.77
CA PRO A 287 7.33 -5.34 -25.62
C PRO A 287 6.78 -6.30 -24.57
N THR A 288 7.51 -7.33 -24.20
CA THR A 288 7.09 -8.35 -23.24
C THR A 288 7.79 -8.26 -21.89
N THR A 289 8.90 -7.53 -21.81
CA THR A 289 9.68 -7.34 -20.58
C THR A 289 9.69 -5.89 -20.12
N VAL A 290 9.96 -5.67 -18.82
CA VAL A 290 10.12 -4.32 -18.25
C VAL A 290 11.17 -3.51 -19.02
N GLY A 291 12.31 -4.14 -19.37
CA GLY A 291 13.37 -3.49 -20.14
C GLY A 291 12.93 -3.11 -21.54
N ASN A 292 12.19 -3.97 -22.23
CA ASN A 292 11.69 -3.68 -23.57
C ASN A 292 10.66 -2.54 -23.57
N HIS A 293 9.72 -2.52 -22.63
CA HIS A 293 8.80 -1.39 -22.47
C HIS A 293 9.55 -0.08 -22.19
N PHE A 294 10.58 -0.13 -21.35
CA PHE A 294 11.40 1.05 -21.06
C PHE A 294 12.16 1.55 -22.31
N ARG A 295 12.85 0.66 -23.02
CA ARG A 295 13.61 1.03 -24.26
C ARG A 295 12.68 1.57 -25.32
N TRP A 296 11.55 0.95 -25.53
CA TRP A 296 10.55 1.42 -26.46
C TRP A 296 10.06 2.85 -26.12
N LEU A 297 9.73 3.11 -24.86
CA LEU A 297 9.34 4.46 -24.40
C LEU A 297 10.46 5.48 -24.59
N ALA A 298 11.69 5.11 -24.27
CA ALA A 298 12.85 6.00 -24.45
C ALA A 298 13.06 6.36 -25.92
N GLU A 299 12.82 5.42 -26.83
CA GLU A 299 12.88 5.68 -28.27
C GLU A 299 11.68 6.51 -28.75
N PHE A 300 10.46 6.15 -28.37
CA PHE A 300 9.22 6.86 -28.70
C PHE A 300 9.27 8.35 -28.35
N THR A 301 9.93 8.71 -27.25
CA THR A 301 10.05 10.09 -26.77
C THR A 301 11.40 10.73 -27.09
N ARG A 302 12.24 10.11 -27.94
CA ARG A 302 13.60 10.59 -28.21
C ARG A 302 13.61 11.98 -28.86
N SER A 303 12.78 12.20 -29.87
CA SER A 303 12.68 13.49 -30.55
C SER A 303 12.25 14.63 -29.63
N LEU A 304 11.42 14.33 -28.63
CA LEU A 304 10.95 15.31 -27.65
C LEU A 304 12.03 15.73 -26.65
N SER A 305 13.08 14.93 -26.47
CA SER A 305 14.18 15.21 -25.55
C SER A 305 14.90 16.51 -25.87
N ASP A 306 15.16 16.77 -27.16
CA ASP A 306 15.89 17.96 -27.59
C ASP A 306 15.06 19.24 -27.43
N GLU A 307 13.75 19.15 -27.57
CA GLU A 307 12.80 20.27 -27.40
C GLU A 307 12.44 20.52 -25.93
N ALA A 308 12.73 19.55 -25.04
CA ALA A 308 12.43 19.68 -23.63
C ALA A 308 13.36 20.68 -22.94
N ARG A 309 12.90 21.20 -21.77
CA ARG A 309 13.75 22.00 -20.90
C ARG A 309 15.01 21.22 -20.49
N ALA A 310 16.12 21.89 -20.25
CA ALA A 310 17.39 21.27 -19.91
C ALA A 310 17.28 20.26 -18.75
N GLU A 311 16.49 20.58 -17.70
CA GLU A 311 16.24 19.71 -16.56
C GLU A 311 15.35 18.49 -16.86
N ASP A 312 14.67 18.47 -18.03
CA ASP A 312 13.71 17.44 -18.41
C ASP A 312 14.21 16.52 -19.52
N ARG A 313 15.29 16.87 -20.21
CA ARG A 313 15.81 16.14 -21.37
C ARG A 313 16.03 14.66 -21.14
N ASP A 314 16.50 14.31 -19.96
CA ASP A 314 16.78 12.91 -19.60
C ASP A 314 15.55 12.12 -19.17
N VAL A 315 14.37 12.75 -19.03
CA VAL A 315 13.16 12.06 -18.60
C VAL A 315 12.57 11.25 -19.75
N VAL A 316 12.11 10.03 -19.47
CA VAL A 316 11.49 9.15 -20.47
C VAL A 316 10.04 9.55 -20.73
N PHE A 317 9.29 9.94 -19.70
CA PHE A 317 7.89 10.34 -19.83
C PHE A 317 7.75 11.81 -20.22
N LEU A 318 8.03 12.09 -21.51
CA LEU A 318 7.84 13.39 -22.15
C LEU A 318 6.67 13.34 -23.13
N TRP A 319 5.97 14.46 -23.30
CA TRP A 319 4.93 14.62 -24.30
C TRP A 319 4.72 16.08 -24.67
N GLN A 320 4.23 16.31 -25.87
CA GLN A 320 3.82 17.65 -26.31
C GLN A 320 2.37 17.87 -25.85
N VAL A 321 2.15 18.91 -25.03
CA VAL A 321 0.81 19.22 -24.53
C VAL A 321 -0.02 19.81 -25.65
N PRO A 322 -1.19 19.22 -25.98
CA PRO A 322 -2.01 19.72 -27.08
C PRO A 322 -2.50 21.15 -26.86
N HIS A 323 -2.67 21.90 -27.95
CA HIS A 323 -3.38 23.16 -27.93
C HIS A 323 -4.88 22.92 -27.76
N THR A 324 -5.40 23.11 -26.54
CA THR A 324 -6.85 23.09 -26.30
C THR A 324 -7.32 24.53 -26.22
N GLY A 325 -8.20 24.96 -27.13
CA GLY A 325 -8.71 26.33 -27.20
C GLY A 325 -9.46 26.84 -25.95
N ARG A 326 -9.59 26.03 -24.92
CA ARG A 326 -10.38 26.31 -23.70
C ARG A 326 -9.61 27.10 -22.61
N HIS A 327 -8.28 27.11 -22.62
CA HIS A 327 -7.49 27.82 -21.61
C HIS A 327 -6.23 28.46 -22.21
N PRO A 328 -6.33 29.66 -22.79
CA PRO A 328 -5.20 30.34 -23.44
C PRO A 328 -4.06 30.76 -22.49
N ARG A 329 -4.19 30.53 -21.20
CA ARG A 329 -3.20 30.96 -20.18
C ARG A 329 -2.26 29.84 -19.69
N SER A 330 -2.39 28.63 -20.19
CA SER A 330 -1.45 27.57 -19.79
C SER A 330 -0.13 27.72 -20.55
N THR A 331 0.95 28.01 -19.82
CA THR A 331 2.32 28.11 -20.37
C THR A 331 2.85 26.77 -20.89
N ARG A 332 2.11 25.67 -20.70
CA ARG A 332 2.46 24.31 -21.11
C ARG A 332 1.99 23.93 -22.50
N GLN A 333 0.92 24.55 -23.02
CA GLN A 333 0.34 24.20 -24.33
C GLN A 333 1.31 24.40 -25.48
N GLY A 334 1.34 23.45 -26.42
CA GLY A 334 2.23 23.45 -27.58
C GLY A 334 3.70 23.22 -27.26
N ARG A 335 4.06 23.02 -25.99
CA ARG A 335 5.45 22.77 -25.57
C ARG A 335 5.63 21.34 -25.10
N VAL A 336 6.84 20.85 -25.23
CA VAL A 336 7.25 19.58 -24.63
C VAL A 336 7.39 19.76 -23.11
N ASN A 337 6.73 18.89 -22.36
CA ASN A 337 6.73 18.88 -20.90
C ASN A 337 6.83 17.46 -20.36
N ARG A 338 7.17 17.32 -19.07
CA ARG A 338 7.01 16.04 -18.37
C ARG A 338 5.54 15.63 -18.34
N PHE A 339 5.30 14.36 -18.57
CA PHE A 339 4.00 13.74 -18.35
C PHE A 339 3.73 13.69 -16.83
N THR A 340 2.84 14.56 -16.35
CA THR A 340 2.60 14.73 -14.91
C THR A 340 1.60 13.69 -14.39
N GLN A 341 1.46 13.61 -13.05
CA GLN A 341 0.43 12.76 -12.46
C GLN A 341 -1.00 13.16 -12.88
N VAL A 342 -1.24 14.44 -13.19
CA VAL A 342 -2.54 14.93 -13.66
C VAL A 342 -2.77 14.44 -15.07
N ASP A 343 -1.80 14.62 -15.97
CA ASP A 343 -1.86 14.16 -17.36
C ASP A 343 -2.10 12.64 -17.41
N ALA A 344 -1.34 11.88 -16.61
CA ALA A 344 -1.48 10.43 -16.52
C ALA A 344 -2.84 9.99 -15.96
N ARG A 345 -3.39 10.68 -14.97
CA ARG A 345 -4.74 10.35 -14.44
C ARG A 345 -5.82 10.58 -15.49
N ASN A 346 -5.72 11.66 -16.27
CA ASN A 346 -6.68 11.96 -17.33
C ASN A 346 -6.59 10.89 -18.44
N ALA A 347 -5.40 10.56 -18.91
CA ALA A 347 -5.19 9.53 -19.93
C ALA A 347 -5.60 8.12 -19.46
N ILE A 348 -5.42 7.81 -18.18
CA ILE A 348 -5.89 6.55 -17.58
C ILE A 348 -7.43 6.55 -17.43
N ALA A 349 -8.05 7.68 -17.09
CA ALA A 349 -9.52 7.76 -17.05
C ALA A 349 -10.13 7.54 -18.44
N ASP A 350 -9.47 8.04 -19.47
CA ASP A 350 -9.82 7.80 -20.86
C ASP A 350 -9.61 6.31 -21.25
N PHE A 351 -8.47 5.69 -20.85
CA PHE A 351 -8.24 4.25 -21.02
C PHE A 351 -9.36 3.40 -20.40
N VAL A 352 -9.77 3.70 -19.16
CA VAL A 352 -10.87 2.99 -18.50
C VAL A 352 -12.20 3.18 -19.24
N ALA A 353 -12.45 4.39 -19.75
CA ALA A 353 -13.68 4.68 -20.50
C ALA A 353 -13.69 3.98 -21.87
N ARG A 354 -12.59 4.04 -22.63
CA ARG A 354 -12.45 3.46 -23.97
C ARG A 354 -12.58 1.94 -23.98
N HIS A 355 -12.10 1.27 -22.91
CA HIS A 355 -12.22 -0.18 -22.75
C HIS A 355 -13.41 -0.62 -21.88
N GLU A 356 -14.27 0.32 -21.48
CA GLU A 356 -15.45 0.05 -20.64
C GLU A 356 -15.12 -0.81 -19.41
N LEU A 357 -13.97 -0.55 -18.78
CA LEU A 357 -13.48 -1.38 -17.69
C LEU A 357 -14.39 -1.29 -16.46
N VAL A 358 -14.82 -2.45 -15.98
CA VAL A 358 -15.67 -2.59 -14.80
C VAL A 358 -14.93 -3.33 -13.67
N ASP A 359 -15.35 -3.09 -12.44
CA ASP A 359 -14.95 -3.85 -11.25
C ASP A 359 -15.69 -5.20 -11.16
N ASP A 360 -15.49 -5.95 -10.09
CA ASP A 360 -16.14 -7.25 -9.91
C ASP A 360 -17.65 -7.16 -9.58
N ARG A 361 -18.16 -5.93 -9.39
CA ARG A 361 -19.61 -5.66 -9.20
C ARG A 361 -20.29 -5.20 -10.48
N GLY A 362 -19.53 -5.06 -11.58
CA GLY A 362 -20.03 -4.53 -12.85
C GLY A 362 -20.08 -2.99 -12.91
N GLU A 363 -19.57 -2.29 -11.87
CA GLU A 363 -19.49 -0.84 -11.88
C GLU A 363 -18.20 -0.38 -12.58
N ARG A 364 -18.21 0.86 -13.10
CA ARG A 364 -17.02 1.45 -13.74
C ARG A 364 -15.78 1.34 -12.83
N LEU A 365 -14.71 0.75 -13.33
CA LEU A 365 -13.48 0.54 -12.58
C LEU A 365 -12.85 1.87 -12.14
N LEU A 366 -12.70 2.06 -10.84
CA LEU A 366 -11.95 3.17 -10.27
C LEU A 366 -10.45 2.84 -10.31
N PHE A 367 -9.84 3.04 -11.50
CA PHE A 367 -8.42 2.76 -11.66
C PHE A 367 -7.54 3.79 -10.91
N SER A 368 -6.52 3.29 -10.26
CA SER A 368 -5.47 4.11 -9.64
C SER A 368 -4.12 3.40 -9.74
N VAL A 369 -3.12 4.05 -10.32
CA VAL A 369 -1.74 3.51 -10.39
C VAL A 369 -1.20 3.17 -8.99
N ALA A 370 -1.66 3.86 -7.96
CA ALA A 370 -1.28 3.57 -6.59
C ALA A 370 -1.78 2.21 -6.07
N ARG A 371 -2.83 1.61 -6.68
CA ARG A 371 -3.30 0.24 -6.41
C ARG A 371 -2.40 -0.83 -7.06
N CYS A 372 -1.66 -0.49 -8.12
CA CYS A 372 -0.74 -1.44 -8.77
C CYS A 372 0.34 -1.93 -7.81
N ARG A 373 0.82 -1.07 -6.90
CA ARG A 373 1.87 -1.45 -5.94
C ARG A 373 1.43 -2.51 -4.91
N PRO A 374 0.30 -2.38 -4.18
CA PRO A 374 -0.21 -3.48 -3.36
C PRO A 374 -0.61 -4.70 -4.19
N THR A 375 -1.08 -4.54 -5.42
CA THR A 375 -1.37 -5.65 -6.35
C THR A 375 -0.10 -6.45 -6.66
N PHE A 376 0.98 -5.78 -7.06
CA PHE A 376 2.28 -6.40 -7.27
C PHE A 376 2.77 -7.13 -6.01
N GLY A 377 2.71 -6.47 -4.86
CA GLY A 377 3.14 -7.06 -3.59
C GLY A 377 2.32 -8.30 -3.23
N THR A 378 1.01 -8.26 -3.40
CA THR A 378 0.10 -9.40 -3.16
C THR A 378 0.39 -10.55 -4.12
N ASN A 379 0.57 -10.27 -5.41
CA ASN A 379 0.88 -11.28 -6.41
C ASN A 379 2.26 -11.93 -6.18
N LEU A 380 3.27 -11.11 -5.85
CA LEU A 380 4.61 -11.62 -5.54
C LEU A 380 4.59 -12.49 -4.28
N TYR A 381 3.87 -12.05 -3.22
CA TYR A 381 3.69 -12.86 -2.02
C TYR A 381 2.94 -14.17 -2.30
N ALA A 382 1.85 -14.11 -3.07
CA ALA A 382 1.09 -15.30 -3.44
C ALA A 382 1.96 -16.35 -4.16
N ARG A 383 2.90 -15.89 -5.00
CA ARG A 383 3.81 -16.75 -5.76
C ARG A 383 4.99 -17.28 -4.94
N THR A 384 5.58 -16.42 -4.09
CA THR A 384 6.84 -16.74 -3.38
C THR A 384 6.63 -17.17 -1.93
N ARG A 385 5.48 -16.83 -1.32
CA ARG A 385 5.17 -17.01 0.10
C ARG A 385 6.22 -16.40 1.04
N ASP A 386 7.03 -15.49 0.54
CA ASP A 386 8.13 -14.88 1.26
C ASP A 386 7.96 -13.35 1.34
N ILE A 387 7.63 -12.86 2.53
CA ILE A 387 7.43 -11.42 2.78
C ILE A 387 8.73 -10.62 2.61
N ARG A 388 9.90 -11.25 2.80
CA ARG A 388 11.19 -10.58 2.63
C ARG A 388 11.47 -10.30 1.16
N LYS A 389 11.14 -11.23 0.26
CA LYS A 389 11.23 -11.00 -1.19
C LYS A 389 10.33 -9.84 -1.61
N VAL A 390 9.11 -9.78 -1.08
CA VAL A 390 8.20 -8.65 -1.34
C VAL A 390 8.75 -7.35 -0.77
N GLN A 391 9.29 -7.36 0.45
CA GLN A 391 9.92 -6.20 1.07
C GLN A 391 11.05 -5.65 0.20
N LEU A 392 11.96 -6.50 -0.24
CA LEU A 392 13.09 -6.13 -1.10
C LEU A 392 12.61 -5.59 -2.45
N ALA A 393 11.70 -6.30 -3.11
CA ALA A 393 11.16 -5.88 -4.40
C ALA A 393 10.45 -4.51 -4.33
N LEU A 394 9.73 -4.23 -3.23
CA LEU A 394 9.09 -2.94 -3.00
C LEU A 394 10.04 -1.88 -2.41
N GLY A 395 11.24 -2.26 -1.96
CA GLY A 395 12.19 -1.35 -1.31
C GLY A 395 11.66 -0.77 -0.01
N HIS A 396 11.03 -1.59 0.84
CA HIS A 396 10.56 -1.17 2.16
C HIS A 396 11.63 -1.37 3.22
N ALA A 397 11.76 -0.40 4.12
CA ALA A 397 12.72 -0.47 5.22
C ALA A 397 12.39 -1.58 6.24
N SER A 398 11.10 -2.00 6.32
CA SER A 398 10.69 -3.07 7.23
C SER A 398 9.67 -4.02 6.60
N ALA A 399 9.75 -5.30 6.95
CA ALA A 399 8.77 -6.31 6.57
C ALA A 399 7.38 -6.02 7.13
N GLU A 400 7.29 -5.37 8.30
CA GLU A 400 6.04 -4.94 8.90
C GLU A 400 5.28 -3.95 8.00
N THR A 401 5.98 -2.97 7.41
CA THR A 401 5.38 -2.04 6.44
C THR A 401 4.82 -2.79 5.23
N THR A 402 5.54 -3.81 4.75
CA THR A 402 5.12 -4.64 3.63
C THR A 402 3.87 -5.45 3.98
N ALA A 403 3.90 -6.18 5.09
CA ALA A 403 2.77 -6.99 5.55
C ALA A 403 1.53 -6.13 5.85
N ARG A 404 1.74 -4.95 6.46
CA ARG A 404 0.63 -4.09 6.88
C ARG A 404 -0.05 -3.38 5.71
N HIS A 405 0.69 -2.93 4.71
CA HIS A 405 0.19 -2.00 3.71
C HIS A 405 0.12 -2.53 2.28
N TYR A 406 0.87 -3.57 1.95
CA TYR A 406 1.09 -3.98 0.56
C TYR A 406 0.81 -5.46 0.27
N VAL A 407 0.53 -6.25 1.29
CA VAL A 407 0.11 -7.64 1.10
C VAL A 407 -1.31 -7.78 1.63
N SER A 408 -2.24 -8.08 0.75
CA SER A 408 -3.61 -8.41 1.11
C SER A 408 -3.64 -9.87 1.59
N LEU A 409 -3.32 -10.08 2.86
CA LEU A 409 -3.41 -11.40 3.49
C LEU A 409 -4.78 -12.07 3.32
N PRO A 410 -5.91 -11.33 3.41
CA PRO A 410 -7.22 -11.94 3.15
C PRO A 410 -7.34 -12.58 1.76
N ALA A 411 -6.86 -11.93 0.70
CA ALA A 411 -6.98 -12.46 -0.66
C ALA A 411 -6.09 -13.70 -0.91
N VAL A 412 -4.96 -13.82 -0.20
CA VAL A 412 -4.08 -15.00 -0.28
C VAL A 412 -4.62 -16.13 0.60
N ALA A 413 -5.05 -15.79 1.82
CA ALA A 413 -5.69 -16.73 2.74
C ALA A 413 -7.00 -17.28 2.15
N GLU A 414 -7.80 -16.42 1.49
CA GLU A 414 -9.05 -16.82 0.86
C GLU A 414 -8.84 -17.86 -0.25
N ARG A 415 -7.80 -17.70 -1.09
CA ARG A 415 -7.43 -18.72 -2.09
C ARG A 415 -6.94 -20.02 -1.46
N ASP A 416 -6.16 -19.94 -0.39
CA ASP A 416 -5.71 -21.11 0.35
C ASP A 416 -6.90 -21.80 1.04
N HIS A 417 -7.85 -21.01 1.57
CA HIS A 417 -9.09 -21.53 2.13
C HIS A 417 -9.99 -22.19 1.07
N VAL A 418 -10.12 -21.60 -0.13
CA VAL A 418 -10.89 -22.20 -1.23
C VAL A 418 -10.26 -23.50 -1.68
N PHE A 419 -8.94 -23.53 -1.88
CA PHE A 419 -8.22 -24.76 -2.27
C PHE A 419 -8.35 -25.85 -1.21
N VAL A 420 -8.12 -25.51 0.06
CA VAL A 420 -8.24 -26.45 1.17
C VAL A 420 -9.70 -26.87 1.37
N GLY A 421 -10.65 -25.94 1.20
CA GLY A 421 -12.07 -26.23 1.23
C GLY A 421 -12.50 -27.23 0.15
N GLN A 422 -12.00 -27.07 -1.08
CA GLN A 422 -12.25 -28.00 -2.17
C GLN A 422 -11.63 -29.39 -1.89
N ALA A 423 -10.41 -29.42 -1.36
CA ALA A 423 -9.77 -30.68 -0.95
C ALA A 423 -10.53 -31.37 0.19
N MET A 424 -11.04 -30.59 1.17
CA MET A 424 -11.91 -31.10 2.25
C MET A 424 -13.20 -31.71 1.70
N VAL A 425 -13.88 -31.03 0.77
CA VAL A 425 -15.09 -31.57 0.12
C VAL A 425 -14.78 -32.87 -0.59
N GLY A 426 -13.68 -32.94 -1.35
CA GLY A 426 -13.26 -34.17 -2.02
C GLY A 426 -12.98 -35.33 -1.04
N TRP A 427 -12.39 -35.02 0.13
CA TRP A 427 -12.10 -36.05 1.15
C TRP A 427 -13.33 -36.46 1.95
N ILE A 428 -14.27 -35.57 2.19
CA ILE A 428 -15.53 -35.88 2.87
C ILE A 428 -16.41 -36.78 1.97
N THR A 429 -16.34 -36.60 0.66
CA THR A 429 -17.12 -37.38 -0.30
C THR A 429 -16.53 -38.73 -0.70
N SER A 430 -15.26 -39.01 -0.33
CA SER A 430 -14.56 -40.28 -0.59
C SER A 430 -14.51 -41.16 0.67
N ALA A 431 -15.59 -41.87 1.01
CA ALA A 431 -15.71 -42.63 2.25
C ALA A 431 -15.39 -44.12 2.11
N ASP A 432 -14.78 -44.74 3.14
CA ASP A 432 -14.57 -46.18 3.31
C ASP A 432 -15.18 -46.66 4.64
N GLU A 433 -15.86 -47.82 4.61
CA GLU A 433 -16.94 -48.20 5.55
C GLU A 433 -16.57 -48.97 6.85
N THR A 434 -15.32 -49.22 7.22
CA THR A 434 -14.99 -50.32 8.13
C THR A 434 -14.60 -50.01 9.60
N LYS A 435 -14.70 -48.78 10.11
CA LYS A 435 -14.20 -48.43 11.47
C LYS A 435 -15.22 -47.91 12.50
N ALA A 436 -16.51 -48.13 12.29
CA ALA A 436 -17.61 -47.42 12.98
C ALA A 436 -17.96 -47.85 14.42
N THR A 437 -17.56 -49.04 14.89
CA THR A 437 -18.28 -49.67 16.03
C THR A 437 -17.73 -49.36 17.43
N ALA A 438 -16.52 -48.87 17.60
CA ALA A 438 -15.90 -48.70 18.93
C ALA A 438 -16.26 -47.36 19.63
N LEU A 439 -16.70 -46.31 18.91
CA LEU A 439 -16.93 -44.97 19.43
C LEU A 439 -18.40 -44.69 19.87
N ALA A 440 -19.31 -45.57 19.52
CA ALA A 440 -20.71 -45.50 19.91
C ALA A 440 -20.95 -45.78 21.40
N ALA A 441 -20.02 -46.47 22.06
CA ALA A 441 -20.17 -46.89 23.46
C ALA A 441 -20.08 -45.76 24.48
N ASP A 442 -19.49 -44.58 24.12
CA ASP A 442 -19.22 -43.51 25.06
C ASP A 442 -20.29 -42.41 25.08
N GLY A 443 -21.37 -42.55 24.32
CA GLY A 443 -22.58 -41.70 24.38
C GLY A 443 -22.43 -40.21 24.04
N ARG A 444 -21.22 -39.76 23.70
CA ARG A 444 -20.94 -38.34 23.44
C ARG A 444 -21.22 -37.91 22.00
N ILE A 445 -21.41 -38.87 21.09
CA ILE A 445 -21.68 -38.64 19.68
C ILE A 445 -22.90 -39.48 19.29
N PRO A 446 -23.93 -38.95 18.63
CA PRO A 446 -25.05 -39.74 18.12
C PRO A 446 -24.58 -40.86 17.20
N LEU A 447 -25.15 -42.09 17.34
CA LEU A 447 -24.77 -43.28 16.61
C LEU A 447 -24.69 -43.07 15.07
N GLN A 448 -25.60 -42.25 14.54
CA GLN A 448 -25.66 -41.87 13.14
C GLN A 448 -24.40 -41.12 12.68
N ASN A 449 -23.88 -40.24 13.52
CA ASN A 449 -22.68 -39.44 13.19
C ASN A 449 -21.38 -40.21 13.46
N VAL A 450 -21.41 -41.26 14.28
CA VAL A 450 -20.22 -42.09 14.59
C VAL A 450 -19.78 -42.90 13.37
N HIS A 451 -20.73 -43.43 12.65
CA HIS A 451 -20.45 -44.20 11.42
C HIS A 451 -19.76 -43.33 10.35
N GLU A 452 -20.26 -42.11 10.15
CA GLU A 452 -19.73 -41.15 9.19
C GLU A 452 -18.38 -40.54 9.63
N LEU A 453 -18.17 -40.36 10.95
CA LEU A 453 -16.91 -39.91 11.51
C LEU A 453 -15.79 -40.96 11.36
N LEU A 454 -16.09 -42.23 11.52
CA LEU A 454 -15.11 -43.32 11.44
C LEU A 454 -14.83 -43.73 10.00
N SER A 455 -15.84 -43.69 9.13
CA SER A 455 -15.66 -43.93 7.70
C SER A 455 -14.81 -42.88 7.00
N GLY A 456 -14.42 -41.79 7.70
CA GLY A 456 -13.70 -40.68 7.11
C GLY A 456 -14.58 -39.68 6.37
N GLY A 457 -15.90 -39.89 6.35
CA GLY A 457 -16.84 -39.00 5.67
C GLY A 457 -16.81 -37.55 6.12
N TYR A 458 -16.33 -37.30 7.34
CA TYR A 458 -16.17 -35.95 7.90
C TYR A 458 -14.71 -35.58 8.18
N ASN A 459 -13.76 -36.16 7.44
CA ASN A 459 -12.37 -35.79 7.54
C ASN A 459 -12.14 -34.35 7.12
N THR A 460 -11.37 -33.64 7.92
CA THR A 460 -10.83 -32.33 7.56
C THR A 460 -9.34 -32.44 7.32
N VAL A 461 -8.73 -31.40 6.78
CA VAL A 461 -7.28 -31.36 6.51
C VAL A 461 -6.42 -31.37 7.78
N VAL A 462 -7.00 -31.13 8.96
CA VAL A 462 -6.28 -31.11 10.25
C VAL A 462 -6.74 -32.18 11.22
N ALA A 463 -8.00 -32.61 11.13
CA ALA A 463 -8.61 -33.63 12.02
C ALA A 463 -9.94 -34.11 11.43
N ARG A 464 -10.97 -34.35 12.26
CA ARG A 464 -12.34 -34.70 11.84
C ARG A 464 -13.35 -33.69 12.40
N CYS A 465 -14.53 -33.62 11.79
CA CYS A 465 -15.62 -32.72 12.16
C CYS A 465 -16.88 -33.51 12.50
N LYS A 466 -17.55 -33.23 13.63
CA LYS A 466 -18.82 -33.87 13.99
C LYS A 466 -19.95 -33.54 13.01
N ASN A 467 -19.94 -32.32 12.49
CA ASN A 467 -20.92 -31.85 11.49
C ASN A 467 -20.29 -30.77 10.61
N PRO A 468 -19.82 -31.12 9.40
CA PRO A 468 -19.25 -30.16 8.47
C PRO A 468 -20.32 -29.36 7.70
N PHE A 469 -21.60 -29.74 7.78
CA PHE A 469 -22.68 -29.07 7.07
C PHE A 469 -23.21 -27.87 7.86
N ARG A 470 -23.42 -26.78 7.16
CA ARG A 470 -24.06 -25.57 7.71
C ARG A 470 -25.55 -25.57 7.45
N GLU A 471 -26.26 -24.65 8.08
CA GLU A 471 -27.63 -24.32 7.73
C GLU A 471 -27.67 -23.94 6.24
N GLY A 472 -28.37 -24.75 5.41
CA GLY A 472 -28.36 -24.62 3.96
C GLY A 472 -27.60 -25.69 3.18
N GLY A 473 -26.96 -26.67 3.86
CA GLY A 473 -26.31 -27.84 3.21
C GLY A 473 -24.90 -27.59 2.66
N GLU A 474 -24.35 -26.38 2.81
CA GLU A 474 -22.98 -26.06 2.40
C GLU A 474 -21.93 -26.67 3.32
N VAL A 475 -20.87 -27.25 2.75
CA VAL A 475 -19.76 -27.83 3.52
C VAL A 475 -18.84 -26.71 4.06
N CYS A 476 -18.45 -26.82 5.33
CA CYS A 476 -17.56 -25.88 5.99
C CYS A 476 -16.13 -25.94 5.44
N GLY A 477 -15.67 -24.89 4.74
CA GLY A 477 -14.29 -24.77 4.21
C GLY A 477 -13.28 -24.08 5.13
N LYS A 478 -13.59 -23.84 6.39
CA LYS A 478 -12.77 -23.03 7.33
C LYS A 478 -11.86 -23.85 8.22
N TYR A 479 -10.80 -24.47 7.69
CA TYR A 479 -9.94 -25.40 8.42
C TYR A 479 -9.20 -24.81 9.65
N MET A 480 -8.76 -23.54 9.61
CA MET A 480 -8.09 -22.94 10.77
C MET A 480 -9.00 -22.72 11.96
N VAL A 481 -10.28 -22.47 11.71
CA VAL A 481 -11.28 -22.27 12.78
C VAL A 481 -11.56 -23.59 13.51
N CYS A 482 -11.23 -24.73 12.91
CA CYS A 482 -11.39 -26.04 13.56
C CYS A 482 -10.77 -26.08 14.96
N PHE A 483 -9.58 -25.51 15.16
CA PHE A 483 -8.90 -25.48 16.47
C PHE A 483 -9.63 -24.69 17.57
N ARG A 484 -10.72 -23.99 17.24
CA ARG A 484 -11.63 -23.29 18.18
C ARG A 484 -13.08 -23.72 18.00
N CYS A 485 -13.31 -24.73 17.17
CA CYS A 485 -14.65 -25.17 16.84
C CYS A 485 -15.05 -26.34 17.75
N PRO A 486 -16.23 -26.31 18.42
CA PRO A 486 -16.71 -27.40 19.24
C PRO A 486 -17.06 -28.66 18.44
N GLN A 487 -17.10 -28.56 17.12
CA GLN A 487 -17.35 -29.69 16.23
C GLN A 487 -16.07 -30.46 15.85
N MET A 488 -14.87 -29.95 16.21
CA MET A 488 -13.60 -30.64 15.93
C MET A 488 -13.45 -31.87 16.81
N VAL A 489 -13.04 -32.96 16.20
CA VAL A 489 -12.70 -34.22 16.88
C VAL A 489 -11.33 -34.66 16.38
N VAL A 490 -10.46 -35.05 17.30
CA VAL A 490 -9.10 -35.52 16.98
C VAL A 490 -8.97 -36.94 17.45
N PHE A 491 -8.53 -37.83 16.56
CA PHE A 491 -8.17 -39.21 16.87
C PHE A 491 -6.65 -39.43 16.73
N GLU A 492 -6.15 -40.56 17.19
CA GLU A 492 -4.72 -40.90 17.11
C GLU A 492 -4.19 -40.81 15.66
N ASP A 493 -4.95 -41.29 14.70
CA ASP A 493 -4.61 -41.25 13.27
C ASP A 493 -4.53 -39.79 12.71
N ASP A 494 -5.24 -38.89 13.34
CA ASP A 494 -5.27 -37.46 12.92
C ASP A 494 -4.03 -36.69 13.39
N LEU A 495 -3.33 -37.19 14.42
CA LEU A 495 -2.13 -36.56 14.96
C LEU A 495 -1.07 -36.33 13.88
N TRP A 496 -0.89 -37.27 12.96
CA TRP A 496 0.03 -37.11 11.84
C TRP A 496 -0.35 -35.96 10.91
N LYS A 497 -1.63 -35.78 10.57
CA LYS A 497 -2.12 -34.68 9.75
C LYS A 497 -1.90 -33.36 10.48
N MET A 498 -2.24 -33.34 11.77
CA MET A 498 -2.16 -32.16 12.61
C MET A 498 -0.70 -31.73 12.81
N PHE A 499 0.24 -32.65 13.10
CA PHE A 499 1.65 -32.31 13.23
C PHE A 499 2.32 -31.98 11.87
N SER A 500 1.82 -32.50 10.76
CA SER A 500 2.24 -32.05 9.43
C SER A 500 1.87 -30.58 9.18
N PHE A 501 0.66 -30.17 9.58
CA PHE A 501 0.24 -28.78 9.57
C PHE A 501 1.07 -27.91 10.53
N TYR A 502 1.31 -28.38 11.75
CA TYR A 502 2.16 -27.74 12.74
C TYR A 502 3.56 -27.44 12.17
N ASN A 503 4.21 -28.42 11.57
CA ASN A 503 5.52 -28.27 10.95
C ASN A 503 5.49 -27.26 9.78
N LYS A 504 4.42 -27.23 8.99
CA LYS A 504 4.22 -26.23 7.96
C LYS A 504 4.12 -24.83 8.54
N LEU A 505 3.37 -24.64 9.63
CA LEU A 505 3.27 -23.33 10.30
C LEU A 505 4.64 -22.87 10.83
N LEU A 506 5.44 -23.77 11.40
CA LEU A 506 6.79 -23.45 11.86
C LEU A 506 7.73 -23.11 10.70
N ALA A 507 7.65 -23.79 9.56
CA ALA A 507 8.43 -23.47 8.37
C ALA A 507 8.09 -22.10 7.79
N GLU A 508 6.82 -21.67 7.90
CA GLU A 508 6.38 -20.33 7.47
C GLU A 508 6.81 -19.22 8.45
N ARG A 509 7.26 -19.54 9.66
CA ARG A 509 7.63 -18.57 10.69
C ARG A 509 8.71 -17.59 10.23
N ASN A 510 9.69 -18.10 9.48
CA ASN A 510 10.80 -17.26 8.99
C ASN A 510 10.43 -16.40 7.77
N LYS A 511 9.27 -16.63 7.15
CA LYS A 511 8.78 -15.92 5.97
C LYS A 511 7.85 -14.77 6.31
N ILE A 512 7.38 -14.70 7.56
CA ILE A 512 6.40 -13.74 8.05
C ILE A 512 7.01 -12.94 9.21
N ALA A 513 6.64 -11.68 9.36
CA ALA A 513 7.09 -10.86 10.49
C ALA A 513 6.69 -11.54 11.83
N PRO A 514 7.60 -11.67 12.83
CA PRO A 514 7.38 -12.47 14.02
C PRO A 514 6.09 -12.15 14.77
N HIS A 515 5.80 -10.86 15.00
CA HIS A 515 4.57 -10.45 15.70
C HIS A 515 3.30 -10.79 14.92
N HIS A 516 3.37 -10.79 13.59
CA HIS A 516 2.26 -11.15 12.72
C HIS A 516 2.03 -12.66 12.70
N TRP A 517 3.11 -13.44 12.64
CA TRP A 517 3.04 -14.89 12.74
C TRP A 517 2.44 -15.33 14.08
N VAL A 518 2.93 -14.78 15.20
CA VAL A 518 2.39 -15.08 16.54
C VAL A 518 0.91 -14.75 16.65
N LYS A 519 0.49 -13.59 16.11
CA LYS A 519 -0.93 -13.18 16.14
C LYS A 519 -1.82 -14.09 15.29
N THR A 520 -1.32 -14.55 14.14
CA THR A 520 -2.11 -15.33 13.17
C THR A 520 -2.10 -16.81 13.49
N TYR A 521 -0.96 -17.38 13.87
CA TYR A 521 -0.77 -18.82 14.01
C TYR A 521 -0.35 -19.27 15.41
N GLY A 522 0.18 -18.38 16.25
CA GLY A 522 0.70 -18.73 17.56
C GLY A 522 -0.34 -19.37 18.49
N TRP A 523 -1.61 -18.99 18.35
CA TRP A 523 -2.71 -19.58 19.11
C TRP A 523 -2.99 -21.04 18.66
N VAL A 524 -2.83 -21.35 17.35
CA VAL A 524 -2.98 -22.71 16.83
C VAL A 524 -1.92 -23.62 17.43
N ILE A 525 -0.65 -23.16 17.40
CA ILE A 525 0.48 -23.90 18.01
C ILE A 525 0.22 -24.17 19.48
N LYS A 526 -0.22 -23.14 20.25
CA LYS A 526 -0.55 -23.31 21.68
C LYS A 526 -1.70 -24.29 21.90
N THR A 527 -2.74 -24.26 21.08
CA THR A 527 -3.86 -25.21 21.17
C THR A 527 -3.40 -26.63 20.88
N ILE A 528 -2.53 -26.83 19.87
CA ILE A 528 -1.98 -28.16 19.57
C ILE A 528 -1.12 -28.67 20.73
N ASP A 529 -0.18 -27.83 21.22
CA ASP A 529 0.76 -28.25 22.26
C ASP A 529 0.11 -28.44 23.63
N ASN A 530 -0.78 -27.52 24.04
CA ASN A 530 -1.28 -27.50 25.42
C ASN A 530 -2.64 -28.19 25.60
N ASP A 531 -3.50 -28.13 24.58
CA ASP A 531 -4.88 -28.58 24.71
C ASP A 531 -5.12 -29.94 24.04
N ILE A 532 -4.44 -30.23 22.91
CA ILE A 532 -4.68 -31.45 22.14
C ILE A 532 -3.63 -32.51 22.42
N ALA A 533 -2.35 -32.21 22.23
CA ALA A 533 -1.27 -33.20 22.37
C ALA A 533 -1.22 -33.82 23.77
N THR A 534 -1.58 -33.05 24.80
CA THR A 534 -1.64 -33.52 26.19
C THR A 534 -2.74 -34.53 26.48
N GLN A 535 -3.70 -34.71 25.58
CA GLN A 535 -4.79 -35.68 25.71
C GLN A 535 -4.41 -37.07 25.18
N PHE A 536 -3.23 -37.23 24.57
CA PHE A 536 -2.74 -38.48 23.98
C PHE A 536 -1.48 -38.95 24.70
N PRO A 537 -1.21 -40.28 24.69
CA PRO A 537 0.04 -40.85 25.20
C PRO A 537 1.26 -40.22 24.53
N ALA A 538 2.31 -39.96 25.30
CA ALA A 538 3.49 -39.25 24.83
C ALA A 538 4.24 -39.96 23.69
N ASP A 539 4.25 -41.27 23.70
CA ASP A 539 4.84 -42.12 22.66
C ASP A 539 4.11 -41.99 21.32
N LEU A 540 2.78 -41.93 21.33
CA LEU A 540 1.96 -41.71 20.13
C LEU A 540 2.18 -40.32 19.56
N VAL A 541 2.27 -39.32 20.44
CA VAL A 541 2.53 -37.92 20.02
C VAL A 541 3.90 -37.81 19.35
N GLU A 542 4.95 -38.40 19.93
CA GLU A 542 6.31 -38.38 19.35
C GLU A 542 6.42 -39.23 18.08
N ALA A 543 5.73 -40.34 18.00
CA ALA A 543 5.63 -41.14 16.77
C ALA A 543 4.97 -40.34 15.63
N ALA A 544 3.86 -39.64 15.94
CA ALA A 544 3.15 -38.77 14.99
C ALA A 544 3.99 -37.56 14.54
N LYS A 545 4.73 -36.92 15.46
CA LYS A 545 5.67 -35.82 15.14
C LYS A 545 6.79 -36.30 14.24
N SER A 546 7.38 -37.46 14.54
CA SER A 546 8.46 -38.08 13.74
C SER A 546 7.95 -38.42 12.34
N LYS A 547 6.79 -39.05 12.23
CA LYS A 547 6.14 -39.34 10.95
C LYS A 547 5.86 -38.08 10.15
N ALA A 548 5.37 -37.00 10.80
CA ALA A 548 5.09 -35.72 10.16
C ALA A 548 6.35 -35.00 9.64
N ARG A 549 7.51 -35.24 10.27
CA ARG A 549 8.81 -34.70 9.79
C ARG A 549 9.35 -35.48 8.61
N LEU A 550 9.31 -36.81 8.66
CA LEU A 550 9.87 -37.70 7.62
C LEU A 550 8.97 -37.77 6.40
N THR A 551 7.68 -37.89 6.62
CA THR A 551 6.68 -38.07 5.57
C THR A 551 5.49 -37.16 5.87
N PRO A 552 5.55 -35.88 5.52
CA PRO A 552 4.45 -34.96 5.74
C PRO A 552 3.17 -35.43 5.04
N HIS A 553 2.02 -35.18 5.66
CA HIS A 553 0.73 -35.47 5.04
C HIS A 553 0.60 -34.71 3.72
N PRO A 554 0.10 -35.31 2.62
CA PRO A 554 0.05 -34.68 1.28
C PRO A 554 -0.58 -33.30 1.23
N ALA A 555 -1.63 -33.06 2.03
CA ALA A 555 -2.25 -31.73 2.13
C ALA A 555 -1.30 -30.64 2.66
N TRP A 556 -0.27 -31.02 3.37
CA TRP A 556 0.68 -30.12 4.01
C TRP A 556 2.12 -30.28 3.52
N ALA A 557 2.35 -31.21 2.60
CA ALA A 557 3.63 -31.33 1.94
C ALA A 557 4.01 -30.00 1.26
N VAL A 558 5.20 -29.50 1.55
CA VAL A 558 5.69 -28.25 0.97
C VAL A 558 5.86 -28.50 -0.53
N SER A 559 5.05 -27.89 -1.36
CA SER A 559 5.29 -27.81 -2.80
C SER A 559 6.58 -27.02 -3.02
N GLY A 560 7.72 -27.70 -3.09
CA GLY A 560 9.01 -27.01 -3.22
C GLY A 560 10.25 -27.85 -2.92
N ALA A 561 10.09 -29.13 -2.64
CA ALA A 561 11.20 -30.09 -2.67
C ALA A 561 11.10 -30.94 -3.96
N ALA A 562 11.17 -30.27 -5.10
CA ALA A 562 11.75 -30.86 -6.29
C ALA A 562 13.16 -30.28 -6.38
N LEU A 563 14.13 -31.10 -6.15
CA LEU A 563 15.55 -30.96 -6.39
C LEU A 563 15.84 -30.32 -7.76
#